data_3f420d8af8974bad656dc427b8adf555
#
_entry.id   3f420d8af8974bad656dc427b8adf555
#
_cell.length_a   1.000
_cell.length_b   1.000
_cell.length_c   1.000
_cell.angle_alpha   90.00
_cell.angle_beta   90.00
_cell.angle_gamma   90.00
#
_symmetry.space_group_name_H-M   'P 1'
#
loop_
_entity.id
_entity.type
_entity.pdbx_description
1 polymer ?
#
loop_
_entity_poly.entity_id
_entity_poly.type
_entity_poly.pdbx_seq_one_letter_code
_entity_poly.pdbx_strand_id
1 'polypeptide(L)'
;MNNLHHSWFAVLGQATSPGECDEVAGYLRGLGLDAATPIRAVQSWQEAGQLTRQPAGLWWAREEAERKRLEAQVGLRLSDADLVTLTDSLHGAVAVAAARAGCADPGLIKAAAGSAFYAAYQYRLACAANSADDHPFMRKYALFAAGRWPLGLIDEHYALF
;
A
#
# COMPACT_ATOMS: atom_id res chain seq x y z
N MET A 1 -12.60 16.92 6.89
CA MET A 1 -11.33 16.37 6.36
C MET A 1 -10.57 15.84 7.54
N ASN A 2 -10.59 14.53 7.77
CA ASN A 2 -9.78 13.93 8.82
C ASN A 2 -8.32 14.14 8.46
N ASN A 3 -7.59 14.81 9.35
CA ASN A 3 -6.14 14.91 9.30
C ASN A 3 -5.58 13.49 9.32
N LEU A 4 -5.21 12.99 8.15
CA LEU A 4 -4.46 11.75 7.99
C LEU A 4 -3.03 12.03 8.47
N HIS A 5 -2.84 12.16 9.79
CA HIS A 5 -1.52 12.09 10.40
C HIS A 5 -1.05 10.64 10.25
N HIS A 6 -0.55 10.32 9.06
CA HIS A 6 0.05 9.02 8.83
C HIS A 6 1.42 8.99 9.45
N SER A 7 1.64 7.98 10.26
CA SER A 7 2.97 7.59 10.73
C SER A 7 3.74 6.90 9.60
N TRP A 8 3.78 7.53 8.40
CA TRP A 8 4.47 6.97 7.25
C TRP A 8 5.83 6.40 7.66
N PHE A 9 6.02 5.10 7.41
CA PHE A 9 7.30 4.41 7.64
C PHE A 9 7.82 4.45 9.09
N ALA A 10 6.96 4.65 10.08
CA ALA A 10 7.39 4.79 11.47
C ALA A 10 7.90 3.48 12.08
N VAL A 11 7.53 2.33 11.52
CA VAL A 11 7.87 1.00 12.09
C VAL A 11 8.58 0.09 11.08
N LEU A 12 9.24 0.68 10.06
CA LEU A 12 10.01 -0.09 9.09
C LEU A 12 11.08 -0.96 9.76
N GLY A 13 11.27 -2.17 9.23
CA GLY A 13 12.28 -3.10 9.75
C GLY A 13 11.97 -3.71 11.11
N GLN A 14 10.84 -3.38 11.74
CA GLN A 14 10.42 -4.00 13.00
C GLN A 14 9.69 -5.33 12.76
N ALA A 15 9.63 -6.17 13.80
CA ALA A 15 8.86 -7.40 13.76
C ALA A 15 7.38 -7.12 13.44
N THR A 16 6.77 -7.98 12.65
CA THR A 16 5.35 -7.88 12.29
C THR A 16 4.49 -8.28 13.49
N SER A 17 3.52 -7.43 13.83
CA SER A 17 2.56 -7.72 14.91
C SER A 17 1.46 -8.69 14.44
N PRO A 18 0.77 -9.38 15.38
CA PRO A 18 -0.38 -10.22 15.04
C PRO A 18 -1.47 -9.46 14.27
N GLY A 19 -1.75 -8.21 14.64
CA GLY A 19 -2.74 -7.38 13.94
C GLY A 19 -2.35 -7.09 12.50
N GLU A 20 -1.07 -6.83 12.21
CA GLU A 20 -0.57 -6.64 10.84
C GLU A 20 -0.63 -7.96 10.05
N CYS A 21 -0.40 -9.11 10.68
CA CYS A 21 -0.61 -10.41 10.06
C CYS A 21 -2.08 -10.60 9.63
N ASP A 22 -3.01 -10.23 10.49
CA ASP A 22 -4.45 -10.30 10.20
C ASP A 22 -4.84 -9.36 9.05
N GLU A 23 -4.25 -8.15 8.98
CA GLU A 23 -4.46 -7.22 7.86
C GLU A 23 -3.95 -7.80 6.54
N VAL A 24 -2.75 -8.39 6.52
CA VAL A 24 -2.20 -9.05 5.33
C VAL A 24 -3.06 -10.24 4.90
N ALA A 25 -3.43 -11.11 5.84
CA ALA A 25 -4.28 -12.27 5.55
C ALA A 25 -5.66 -11.85 5.00
N GLY A 26 -6.26 -10.82 5.59
CA GLY A 26 -7.53 -10.24 5.13
C GLY A 26 -7.42 -9.63 3.73
N TYR A 27 -6.34 -8.89 3.47
CA TYR A 27 -6.04 -8.32 2.15
C TYR A 27 -5.91 -9.41 1.08
N LEU A 28 -5.10 -10.43 1.32
CA LEU A 28 -4.90 -11.53 0.38
C LEU A 28 -6.20 -12.29 0.12
N ARG A 29 -6.94 -12.63 1.18
CA ARG A 29 -8.25 -13.31 1.07
C ARG A 29 -9.23 -12.48 0.23
N GLY A 30 -9.30 -11.18 0.44
CA GLY A 30 -10.18 -10.28 -0.30
C GLY A 30 -9.85 -10.19 -1.78
N LEU A 31 -8.60 -10.45 -2.16
CA LEU A 31 -8.15 -10.55 -3.56
C LEU A 31 -8.28 -11.97 -4.15
N GLY A 32 -8.81 -12.94 -3.38
CA GLY A 32 -8.90 -14.34 -3.79
C GLY A 32 -7.53 -15.03 -3.86
N LEU A 33 -6.58 -14.58 -3.03
CA LEU A 33 -5.25 -15.17 -2.88
C LEU A 33 -5.18 -15.97 -1.57
N ASP A 34 -4.13 -16.78 -1.42
CA ASP A 34 -3.96 -17.60 -0.21
C ASP A 34 -3.65 -16.72 1.01
N ALA A 35 -4.59 -16.71 1.95
CA ALA A 35 -4.45 -15.98 3.21
C ALA A 35 -3.41 -16.57 4.17
N ALA A 36 -2.96 -17.82 3.94
CA ALA A 36 -1.90 -18.47 4.71
C ALA A 36 -0.49 -18.15 4.17
N THR A 37 -0.39 -17.32 3.11
CA THR A 37 0.89 -16.88 2.56
C THR A 37 1.79 -16.32 3.66
N PRO A 38 3.03 -16.82 3.81
CA PRO A 38 3.93 -16.35 4.85
C PRO A 38 4.35 -14.89 4.59
N ILE A 39 4.51 -14.13 5.68
CA ILE A 39 4.97 -12.75 5.61
C ILE A 39 6.50 -12.74 5.72
N ARG A 40 7.13 -12.08 4.75
CA ARG A 40 8.55 -11.75 4.78
C ARG A 40 8.73 -10.34 5.32
N ALA A 41 9.25 -10.22 6.53
CA ALA A 41 9.62 -8.93 7.09
C ALA A 41 10.89 -8.40 6.38
N VAL A 42 10.75 -7.25 5.72
CA VAL A 42 11.85 -6.55 5.05
C VAL A 42 12.59 -5.68 6.08
N GLN A 43 13.92 -5.74 6.10
CA GLN A 43 14.72 -5.18 7.17
C GLN A 43 15.40 -3.85 6.82
N SER A 44 15.48 -3.52 5.54
CA SER A 44 16.20 -2.33 5.09
C SER A 44 15.68 -1.74 3.79
N TRP A 45 15.95 -0.46 3.57
CA TRP A 45 15.68 0.21 2.30
C TRP A 45 16.39 -0.45 1.12
N GLN A 46 17.59 -0.99 1.32
CA GLN A 46 18.31 -1.72 0.27
C GLN A 46 17.55 -2.97 -0.15
N GLU A 47 17.07 -3.75 0.79
CA GLU A 47 16.26 -4.94 0.52
C GLU A 47 14.94 -4.57 -0.16
N ALA A 48 14.23 -3.55 0.34
CA ALA A 48 13.02 -3.03 -0.29
C ALA A 48 13.27 -2.62 -1.75
N GLY A 49 14.40 -1.96 -2.03
CA GLY A 49 14.79 -1.58 -3.38
C GLY A 49 15.06 -2.75 -4.31
N GLN A 50 15.55 -3.87 -3.81
CA GLN A 50 15.71 -5.09 -4.59
C GLN A 50 14.35 -5.72 -4.93
N LEU A 51 13.44 -5.74 -3.96
CA LEU A 51 12.11 -6.32 -4.11
C LEU A 51 11.22 -5.49 -5.04
N THR A 52 11.28 -4.17 -4.98
CA THR A 52 10.48 -3.30 -5.87
C THR A 52 10.84 -3.41 -7.36
N ARG A 53 11.99 -4.00 -7.68
CA ARG A 53 12.42 -4.26 -9.06
C ARG A 53 11.91 -5.59 -9.61
N GLN A 54 11.33 -6.42 -8.77
CA GLN A 54 10.75 -7.69 -9.20
C GLN A 54 9.49 -7.45 -10.04
N PRO A 55 9.23 -8.27 -11.06
CA PRO A 55 8.02 -8.12 -11.85
C PRO A 55 6.78 -8.31 -10.98
N ALA A 56 5.79 -7.47 -11.19
CA ALA A 56 4.50 -7.60 -10.55
C ALA A 56 3.83 -8.92 -11.00
N GLY A 57 3.44 -9.73 -10.03
CA GLY A 57 2.86 -11.04 -10.27
C GLY A 57 1.33 -11.04 -10.33
N LEU A 58 0.76 -12.22 -10.08
CA LEU A 58 -0.69 -12.45 -10.08
C LEU A 58 -1.43 -11.52 -9.10
N TRP A 59 -0.82 -11.18 -7.96
CA TRP A 59 -1.44 -10.29 -6.96
C TRP A 59 -1.75 -8.90 -7.54
N TRP A 60 -0.85 -8.35 -8.34
CA TRP A 60 -1.07 -7.07 -9.02
C TRP A 60 -2.25 -7.13 -9.98
N ALA A 61 -2.35 -8.21 -10.78
CA ALA A 61 -3.47 -8.41 -11.68
C ALA A 61 -4.81 -8.48 -10.93
N ARG A 62 -4.85 -9.13 -9.78
CA ARG A 62 -6.03 -9.21 -8.91
C ARG A 62 -6.39 -7.85 -8.33
N GLU A 63 -5.40 -7.10 -7.85
CA GLU A 63 -5.59 -5.75 -7.34
C GLU A 63 -6.13 -4.79 -8.42
N GLU A 64 -5.57 -4.84 -9.61
CA GLU A 64 -6.03 -4.04 -10.74
C GLU A 64 -7.45 -4.39 -11.21
N ALA A 65 -7.79 -5.68 -11.21
CA ALA A 65 -9.14 -6.12 -11.53
C ALA A 65 -10.15 -5.57 -10.52
N GLU A 66 -9.83 -5.62 -9.23
CA GLU A 66 -10.69 -5.09 -8.17
C GLU A 66 -10.81 -3.57 -8.23
N ARG A 67 -9.71 -2.85 -8.49
CA ARG A 67 -9.72 -1.40 -8.70
C ARG A 67 -10.67 -1.01 -9.83
N LYS A 68 -10.55 -1.66 -11.00
CA LYS A 68 -11.40 -1.41 -12.17
C LYS A 68 -12.87 -1.72 -11.88
N ARG A 69 -13.15 -2.77 -11.11
CA ARG A 69 -14.50 -3.13 -10.70
C ARG A 69 -15.13 -2.01 -9.85
N LEU A 70 -14.39 -1.50 -8.87
CA LEU A 70 -14.84 -0.39 -8.03
C LEU A 70 -15.03 0.90 -8.83
N GLU A 71 -14.11 1.24 -9.72
CA GLU A 71 -14.23 2.41 -10.61
C GLU A 71 -15.50 2.35 -11.45
N ALA A 72 -15.80 1.18 -12.02
CA ALA A 72 -17.03 0.97 -12.79
C ALA A 72 -18.29 1.08 -11.91
N GLN A 73 -18.23 0.59 -10.68
CA GLN A 73 -19.34 0.65 -9.73
C GLN A 73 -19.66 2.08 -9.28
N VAL A 74 -18.63 2.87 -9.03
CA VAL A 74 -18.79 4.20 -8.40
C VAL A 74 -18.92 5.31 -9.44
N GLY A 75 -18.54 5.04 -10.69
CA GLY A 75 -18.50 6.08 -11.73
C GLY A 75 -17.51 7.20 -11.39
N LEU A 76 -16.70 7.03 -10.36
CA LEU A 76 -15.69 7.98 -9.92
C LEU A 76 -14.53 7.99 -10.90
N ARG A 77 -14.52 8.99 -11.74
CA ARG A 77 -13.27 9.47 -12.35
C ARG A 77 -12.82 10.65 -11.49
N LEU A 78 -11.74 10.46 -10.74
CA LEU A 78 -11.03 11.61 -10.20
C LEU A 78 -10.61 12.46 -11.40
N SER A 79 -10.87 13.76 -11.33
CA SER A 79 -10.37 14.66 -12.36
C SER A 79 -8.83 14.65 -12.35
N ASP A 80 -8.21 14.97 -13.46
CA ASP A 80 -6.74 15.08 -13.54
C ASP A 80 -6.20 16.07 -12.50
N ALA A 81 -6.94 17.13 -12.20
CA ALA A 81 -6.57 18.11 -11.18
C ALA A 81 -6.60 17.51 -9.76
N ASP A 82 -7.59 16.67 -9.44
CA ASP A 82 -7.66 15.97 -8.16
C ASP A 82 -6.51 14.98 -8.00
N LEU A 83 -6.18 14.26 -9.08
CA LEU A 83 -5.05 13.34 -9.12
C LEU A 83 -3.72 14.05 -8.89
N VAL A 84 -3.48 15.16 -9.58
CA VAL A 84 -2.28 15.99 -9.40
C VAL A 84 -2.18 16.49 -7.96
N THR A 85 -3.24 17.09 -7.43
CA THR A 85 -3.26 17.62 -6.05
C THR A 85 -2.99 16.51 -5.02
N LEU A 86 -3.61 15.34 -5.20
CA LEU A 86 -3.40 14.21 -4.30
C LEU A 86 -1.97 13.68 -4.41
N THR A 87 -1.44 13.57 -5.62
CA THR A 87 -0.07 13.10 -5.89
C THR A 87 0.95 14.01 -5.25
N ASP A 88 0.86 15.33 -5.46
CA ASP A 88 1.81 16.29 -4.94
C ASP A 88 1.80 16.35 -3.41
N SER A 89 0.62 16.35 -2.80
CA SER A 89 0.48 16.37 -1.35
C SER A 89 1.04 15.11 -0.68
N LEU A 90 0.76 13.95 -1.25
CA LEU A 90 1.25 12.67 -0.74
C LEU A 90 2.75 12.50 -1.00
N HIS A 91 3.23 12.89 -2.18
CA HIS A 91 4.64 12.78 -2.52
C HIS A 91 5.52 13.55 -1.53
N GLY A 92 5.17 14.80 -1.24
CA GLY A 92 5.89 15.61 -0.26
C GLY A 92 5.93 14.99 1.13
N ALA A 93 4.78 14.53 1.64
CA ALA A 93 4.68 13.91 2.95
C ALA A 93 5.48 12.59 3.04
N VAL A 94 5.37 11.75 2.01
CA VAL A 94 6.08 10.46 1.93
C VAL A 94 7.58 10.68 1.78
N ALA A 95 8.02 11.64 0.96
CA ALA A 95 9.44 11.95 0.79
C ALA A 95 10.09 12.39 2.10
N VAL A 96 9.43 13.26 2.85
CA VAL A 96 9.90 13.69 4.18
C VAL A 96 9.97 12.52 5.15
N ALA A 97 8.95 11.67 5.18
CA ALA A 97 8.92 10.50 6.05
C ALA A 97 10.00 9.48 5.68
N ALA A 98 10.19 9.19 4.40
CA ALA A 98 11.23 8.29 3.92
C ALA A 98 12.64 8.79 4.25
N ALA A 99 12.91 10.09 4.07
CA ALA A 99 14.17 10.70 4.44
C ALA A 99 14.44 10.60 5.95
N ARG A 100 13.42 10.84 6.78
CA ARG A 100 13.52 10.66 8.25
C ARG A 100 13.76 9.21 8.64
N ALA A 101 13.23 8.26 7.89
CA ALA A 101 13.46 6.82 8.06
C ALA A 101 14.79 6.34 7.46
N GLY A 102 15.65 7.24 6.99
CA GLY A 102 17.00 6.95 6.50
C GLY A 102 17.10 6.59 5.01
N CYS A 103 16.06 6.82 4.21
CA CYS A 103 16.12 6.61 2.76
C CYS A 103 16.81 7.79 2.09
N ALA A 104 17.92 7.51 1.39
CA ALA A 104 18.63 8.50 0.58
C ALA A 104 18.49 8.29 -0.94
N ASP A 105 17.84 7.19 -1.36
CA ASP A 105 17.64 6.85 -2.77
C ASP A 105 16.37 7.51 -3.34
N PRO A 106 16.49 8.48 -4.28
CA PRO A 106 15.34 9.15 -4.87
C PRO A 106 14.38 8.20 -5.61
N GLY A 107 14.90 7.12 -6.19
CA GLY A 107 14.09 6.10 -6.86
C GLY A 107 13.20 5.34 -5.90
N LEU A 108 13.74 4.97 -4.72
CA LEU A 108 12.96 4.34 -3.66
C LEU A 108 11.94 5.28 -3.03
N ILE A 109 12.29 6.54 -2.82
CA ILE A 109 11.36 7.55 -2.35
C ILE A 109 10.18 7.67 -3.33
N LYS A 110 10.46 7.71 -4.64
CA LYS A 110 9.43 7.75 -5.68
C LYS A 110 8.56 6.49 -5.68
N ALA A 111 9.16 5.31 -5.54
CA ALA A 111 8.42 4.05 -5.48
C ALA A 111 7.51 3.98 -4.24
N ALA A 112 8.01 4.38 -3.07
CA ALA A 112 7.23 4.45 -1.84
C ALA A 112 6.06 5.45 -1.96
N ALA A 113 6.31 6.63 -2.53
CA ALA A 113 5.29 7.64 -2.78
C ALA A 113 4.20 7.14 -3.74
N GLY A 114 4.60 6.47 -4.81
CA GLY A 114 3.66 5.84 -5.74
C GLY A 114 2.79 4.78 -5.08
N SER A 115 3.40 3.92 -4.26
CA SER A 115 2.66 2.89 -3.50
C SER A 115 1.65 3.50 -2.53
N ALA A 116 2.07 4.54 -1.79
CA ALA A 116 1.20 5.25 -0.85
C ALA A 116 0.03 5.94 -1.56
N PHE A 117 0.31 6.60 -2.69
CA PHE A 117 -0.72 7.22 -3.53
C PHE A 117 -1.75 6.19 -4.01
N TYR A 118 -1.27 5.06 -4.53
CA TYR A 118 -2.13 4.00 -5.00
C TYR A 118 -3.02 3.43 -3.89
N ALA A 119 -2.45 3.19 -2.71
CA ALA A 119 -3.20 2.71 -1.56
C ALA A 119 -4.26 3.72 -1.10
N ALA A 120 -3.94 5.02 -1.08
CA ALA A 120 -4.90 6.07 -0.75
C ALA A 120 -6.02 6.20 -1.78
N TYR A 121 -5.71 6.07 -3.06
CA TYR A 121 -6.69 6.06 -4.14
C TYR A 121 -7.65 4.87 -4.03
N GLN A 122 -7.10 3.67 -3.89
CA GLN A 122 -7.86 2.42 -3.72
C GLN A 122 -8.76 2.46 -2.49
N TYR A 123 -8.26 2.98 -1.36
CA TYR A 123 -9.04 3.21 -0.15
C TYR A 123 -10.24 4.14 -0.40
N ARG A 124 -10.03 5.25 -1.10
CA ARG A 124 -11.10 6.19 -1.45
C ARG A 124 -12.17 5.56 -2.34
N LEU A 125 -11.75 4.74 -3.31
CA LEU A 125 -12.70 3.98 -4.14
C LEU A 125 -13.55 3.03 -3.31
N ALA A 126 -12.92 2.29 -2.39
CA ALA A 126 -13.63 1.38 -1.51
C ALA A 126 -14.63 2.11 -0.59
N CYS A 127 -14.24 3.27 -0.03
CA CYS A 127 -15.14 4.11 0.75
C CYS A 127 -16.32 4.61 -0.09
N ALA A 128 -16.07 5.09 -1.31
CA ALA A 128 -17.12 5.60 -2.19
C ALA A 128 -18.09 4.51 -2.68
N ALA A 129 -17.60 3.27 -2.77
CA ALA A 129 -18.42 2.10 -3.06
C ALA A 129 -19.20 1.57 -1.84
N ASN A 130 -19.10 2.20 -0.68
CA ASN A 130 -19.62 1.71 0.60
C ASN A 130 -19.20 0.25 0.88
N SER A 131 -17.95 -0.06 0.57
CA SER A 131 -17.38 -1.38 0.84
C SER A 131 -17.30 -1.63 2.35
N ALA A 132 -17.40 -2.90 2.74
CA ALA A 132 -17.23 -3.28 4.14
C ALA A 132 -15.81 -2.99 4.65
N ASP A 133 -15.65 -2.85 5.96
CA ASP A 133 -14.36 -2.54 6.60
C ASP A 133 -13.29 -3.61 6.37
N ASP A 134 -13.69 -4.82 6.00
CA ASP A 134 -12.80 -5.94 5.66
C ASP A 134 -12.39 -5.98 4.18
N HIS A 135 -12.79 -4.98 3.39
CA HIS A 135 -12.39 -4.88 1.98
C HIS A 135 -10.86 -4.83 1.84
N PRO A 136 -10.26 -5.53 0.83
CA PRO A 136 -8.80 -5.60 0.68
C PRO A 136 -8.11 -4.23 0.64
N PHE A 137 -8.70 -3.23 0.03
CA PHE A 137 -8.11 -1.89 -0.03
C PHE A 137 -8.16 -1.14 1.31
N MET A 138 -9.14 -1.44 2.17
CA MET A 138 -9.16 -0.95 3.56
C MET A 138 -8.01 -1.57 4.35
N ARG A 139 -7.83 -2.88 4.22
CA ARG A 139 -6.76 -3.65 4.87
C ARG A 139 -5.37 -3.19 4.46
N LYS A 140 -5.12 -3.05 3.15
CA LYS A 140 -3.86 -2.52 2.63
C LYS A 140 -3.55 -1.13 3.17
N TYR A 141 -4.55 -0.26 3.19
CA TYR A 141 -4.40 1.10 3.69
C TYR A 141 -4.10 1.13 5.21
N ALA A 142 -4.68 0.21 5.98
CA ALA A 142 -4.40 0.06 7.40
C ALA A 142 -2.91 -0.24 7.67
N LEU A 143 -2.24 -1.05 6.83
CA LEU A 143 -0.81 -1.30 6.92
C LEU A 143 0.02 -0.01 6.72
N PHE A 144 -0.33 0.82 5.72
CA PHE A 144 0.31 2.13 5.55
C PHE A 144 0.07 3.06 6.74
N ALA A 145 -1.15 3.08 7.28
CA ALA A 145 -1.50 3.88 8.45
C ALA A 145 -0.75 3.42 9.72
N ALA A 146 -0.45 2.12 9.81
CA ALA A 146 0.38 1.56 10.87
C ALA A 146 1.88 1.87 10.72
N GLY A 147 2.30 2.52 9.64
CA GLY A 147 3.70 2.90 9.40
C GLY A 147 4.51 1.87 8.64
N ARG A 148 3.86 0.91 7.99
CA ARG A 148 4.47 -0.11 7.12
C ARG A 148 4.47 0.31 5.65
N TRP A 149 5.31 -0.35 4.88
CA TRP A 149 5.26 -0.31 3.43
C TRP A 149 4.99 -1.72 2.87
N PRO A 150 3.74 -2.01 2.47
CA PRO A 150 3.40 -3.23 1.76
C PRO A 150 4.04 -3.26 0.37
N LEU A 151 4.96 -4.18 0.14
CA LEU A 151 5.67 -4.34 -1.14
C LEU A 151 4.97 -5.31 -2.08
N GLY A 152 4.13 -6.18 -1.55
CA GLY A 152 3.32 -7.13 -2.30
C GLY A 152 3.79 -8.58 -2.20
N LEU A 153 3.22 -9.43 -3.06
CA LEU A 153 3.53 -10.86 -3.09
C LEU A 153 4.74 -11.10 -4.01
N ILE A 154 5.83 -11.56 -3.42
CA ILE A 154 7.12 -11.79 -4.08
C ILE A 154 7.66 -13.16 -3.64
N ASP A 155 7.98 -14.03 -4.57
CA ASP A 155 8.54 -15.36 -4.30
C ASP A 155 7.74 -16.15 -3.25
N GLU A 156 6.42 -16.24 -3.42
CA GLU A 156 5.49 -16.95 -2.52
C GLU A 156 5.40 -16.39 -1.09
N HIS A 157 5.95 -15.20 -0.85
CA HIS A 157 5.86 -14.48 0.42
C HIS A 157 5.24 -13.10 0.23
N TYR A 158 4.49 -12.64 1.22
CA TYR A 158 4.05 -11.25 1.24
C TYR A 158 5.12 -10.38 1.91
N ALA A 159 5.78 -9.56 1.10
CA ALA A 159 6.85 -8.68 1.58
C ALA A 159 6.25 -7.44 2.27
N LEU A 160 6.62 -7.23 3.52
CA LEU A 160 6.20 -6.11 4.36
C LEU A 160 7.42 -5.45 4.99
N PHE A 161 7.64 -4.14 4.66
CA PHE A 161 8.71 -3.32 5.22
C PHE A 161 8.21 -2.37 6.26
#